data_a574345d1ae04d115afdf5d9d60e1704
#
_entry.id   a574345d1ae04d115afdf5d9d60e1704
#
_cell.length_a   1.000
_cell.length_b   1.000
_cell.length_c   1.000
_cell.angle_alpha   90.00
_cell.angle_beta   90.00
_cell.angle_gamma   90.00
#
_symmetry.space_group_name_H-M   'P 1'
#
loop_
_entity.id
_entity.type
_entity.pdbx_description
1 polymer ?
#
loop_
_entity_poly.entity_id
_entity_poly.type
_entity_poly.pdbx_seq_one_letter_code
_entity_poly.pdbx_strand_id
1 'polypeptide(L)'
;QTIALISKSFGGINLEDIAAPRCFEIERKLKEVCDIPIFHDDQHGTAIVVGAALLNAVKVTGKKMGELRVVINGAGAAGVAIGKQLISMGFGNIIMCDINGIICEGDENLNSGQEEISHISNKNKEHGKLADALKGADIFVGVSKPKLVTKEMVATMNNGIVFAMANPVPEIMPDEAKEGGAVVVGTGRSDFPNQINNVLVFPGLFKGVLAVRAKDITEGMKVAASHAIAAVIPEEELTTEYVIPSSFDKRVALAVANAVAKEAEKEGISRIPYTEIK
;
A
#
# COMPACT_ATOMS: atom_id res chain seq x y z
N GLN A 1 18.00 19.65 8.10
CA GLN A 1 18.14 21.13 8.19
C GLN A 1 17.92 21.79 6.82
N THR A 2 18.62 21.39 5.76
CA THR A 2 18.51 22.02 4.41
C THR A 2 17.07 21.99 3.87
N ILE A 3 16.41 20.83 3.90
CA ILE A 3 15.01 20.70 3.43
C ILE A 3 14.08 21.65 4.19
N ALA A 4 14.20 21.73 5.53
CA ALA A 4 13.39 22.63 6.33
C ALA A 4 13.60 24.11 5.97
N LEU A 5 14.82 24.50 5.61
CA LEU A 5 15.12 25.88 5.21
C LEU A 5 14.49 26.25 3.86
N ILE A 6 14.53 25.34 2.88
CA ILE A 6 13.99 25.58 1.53
C ILE A 6 12.50 25.29 1.43
N SER A 7 11.90 24.59 2.38
CA SER A 7 10.49 24.13 2.32
C SER A 7 9.49 25.27 2.05
N LYS A 8 9.78 26.47 2.58
CA LYS A 8 8.92 27.65 2.40
C LYS A 8 8.76 28.12 0.93
N SER A 9 9.61 27.61 0.02
CA SER A 9 9.53 27.90 -1.41
C SER A 9 8.65 26.92 -2.18
N PHE A 10 8.07 25.90 -1.50
CA PHE A 10 7.31 24.82 -2.13
C PHE A 10 5.92 24.67 -1.50
N GLY A 11 5.01 24.07 -2.24
CA GLY A 11 3.67 23.72 -1.75
C GLY A 11 3.57 22.37 -1.06
N GLY A 12 4.55 21.48 -1.28
CA GLY A 12 4.66 20.15 -0.68
C GLY A 12 6.00 19.50 -1.07
N ILE A 13 6.36 18.42 -0.42
CA ILE A 13 7.60 17.69 -0.67
C ILE A 13 7.29 16.20 -0.81
N ASN A 14 7.73 15.59 -1.91
CA ASN A 14 7.80 14.14 -2.06
C ASN A 14 9.21 13.66 -1.73
N LEU A 15 9.29 12.70 -0.82
CA LEU A 15 10.54 11.99 -0.49
C LEU A 15 10.58 10.69 -1.31
N GLU A 16 11.75 10.33 -1.79
CA GLU A 16 11.94 9.16 -2.64
C GLU A 16 13.34 8.57 -2.43
N ASP A 17 13.49 7.28 -2.67
CA ASP A 17 14.76 6.54 -2.60
C ASP A 17 15.48 6.63 -1.24
N ILE A 18 14.72 6.74 -0.15
CA ILE A 18 15.28 6.74 1.21
C ILE A 18 15.00 5.40 1.88
N ALA A 19 16.06 4.62 2.09
CA ALA A 19 15.95 3.29 2.68
C ALA A 19 15.46 3.31 4.14
N ALA A 20 14.68 2.28 4.52
CA ALA A 20 14.34 2.02 5.92
C ALA A 20 15.62 1.61 6.71
N PRO A 21 15.70 1.92 8.03
CA PRO A 21 14.68 2.60 8.84
C PRO A 21 14.75 4.15 8.77
N ARG A 22 15.75 4.72 8.09
CA ARG A 22 15.98 6.18 8.04
C ARG A 22 14.80 6.96 7.46
N CYS A 23 14.09 6.39 6.49
CA CYS A 23 12.94 7.04 5.86
C CYS A 23 11.85 7.42 6.87
N PHE A 24 11.56 6.55 7.85
CA PHE A 24 10.55 6.81 8.88
C PHE A 24 10.89 8.02 9.74
N GLU A 25 12.15 8.09 10.19
CA GLU A 25 12.62 9.19 11.01
C GLU A 25 12.68 10.52 10.24
N ILE A 26 13.13 10.47 8.99
CA ILE A 26 13.26 11.67 8.14
C ILE A 26 11.87 12.25 7.85
N GLU A 27 10.92 11.42 7.44
CA GLU A 27 9.54 11.86 7.17
C GLU A 27 8.93 12.49 8.43
N ARG A 28 8.96 11.78 9.57
CA ARG A 28 8.42 12.27 10.84
C ARG A 28 9.02 13.64 11.23
N LYS A 29 10.35 13.76 11.21
CA LYS A 29 11.02 15.03 11.55
C LYS A 29 10.69 16.16 10.59
N LEU A 30 10.49 15.86 9.30
CA LEU A 30 10.12 16.90 8.33
C LEU A 30 8.68 17.36 8.54
N LYS A 31 7.75 16.46 8.84
CA LYS A 31 6.37 16.81 9.20
C LYS A 31 6.30 17.69 10.45
N GLU A 32 7.22 17.52 11.42
CA GLU A 32 7.28 18.35 12.63
C GLU A 32 7.77 19.79 12.36
N VAL A 33 8.66 19.98 11.39
CA VAL A 33 9.36 21.28 11.18
C VAL A 33 8.92 22.03 9.93
N CYS A 34 8.19 21.39 9.00
CA CYS A 34 7.69 22.00 7.77
C CYS A 34 6.19 22.29 7.90
N ASP A 35 5.76 23.49 7.44
CA ASP A 35 4.36 23.89 7.39
C ASP A 35 3.73 23.60 6.00
N ILE A 36 4.20 22.56 5.35
CA ILE A 36 3.72 22.04 4.07
C ILE A 36 3.66 20.52 4.13
N PRO A 37 2.79 19.89 3.33
CA PRO A 37 2.66 18.43 3.32
C PRO A 37 3.96 17.74 2.88
N ILE A 38 4.32 16.71 3.62
CA ILE A 38 5.45 15.82 3.35
C ILE A 38 4.89 14.44 3.04
N PHE A 39 5.35 13.85 1.96
CA PHE A 39 4.94 12.52 1.52
C PHE A 39 6.18 11.70 1.16
N HIS A 40 6.13 10.38 1.35
CA HIS A 40 7.19 9.46 0.95
C HIS A 40 6.59 8.40 0.02
N ASP A 41 6.93 8.45 -1.25
CA ASP A 41 6.32 7.61 -2.26
C ASP A 41 6.55 6.11 -2.05
N ASP A 42 7.80 5.69 -1.78
CA ASP A 42 8.13 4.27 -1.54
C ASP A 42 7.37 3.65 -0.35
N GLN A 43 6.92 4.47 0.58
CA GLN A 43 6.06 4.03 1.68
C GLN A 43 4.59 4.11 1.26
N HIS A 44 4.10 5.31 1.10
CA HIS A 44 2.67 5.60 1.05
C HIS A 44 2.08 5.45 -0.34
N GLY A 45 2.83 5.77 -1.40
CA GLY A 45 2.38 5.58 -2.78
C GLY A 45 2.11 4.10 -3.07
N THR A 46 3.06 3.25 -2.70
CA THR A 46 2.92 1.79 -2.82
C THR A 46 1.76 1.26 -1.97
N ALA A 47 1.61 1.74 -0.72
CA ALA A 47 0.52 1.32 0.16
C ALA A 47 -0.86 1.69 -0.40
N ILE A 48 -1.01 2.89 -0.96
CA ILE A 48 -2.26 3.38 -1.56
C ILE A 48 -2.68 2.49 -2.74
N VAL A 49 -1.78 2.18 -3.67
CA VAL A 49 -2.12 1.38 -4.85
C VAL A 49 -2.38 -0.08 -4.53
N VAL A 50 -1.64 -0.65 -3.57
CA VAL A 50 -1.91 -2.00 -3.06
C VAL A 50 -3.30 -2.06 -2.42
N GLY A 51 -3.63 -1.08 -1.57
CA GLY A 51 -4.96 -0.96 -0.98
C GLY A 51 -6.06 -0.88 -2.04
N ALA A 52 -5.87 -0.06 -3.07
CA ALA A 52 -6.83 0.09 -4.17
C ALA A 52 -7.05 -1.24 -4.93
N ALA A 53 -5.97 -1.92 -5.31
CA ALA A 53 -6.05 -3.20 -6.01
C ALA A 53 -6.71 -4.28 -5.16
N LEU A 54 -6.40 -4.33 -3.85
CA LEU A 54 -7.00 -5.29 -2.92
C LEU A 54 -8.49 -5.05 -2.70
N LEU A 55 -8.97 -3.81 -2.65
CA LEU A 55 -10.41 -3.52 -2.56
C LEU A 55 -11.19 -4.20 -3.69
N ASN A 56 -10.70 -4.11 -4.91
CA ASN A 56 -11.35 -4.72 -6.06
C ASN A 56 -11.11 -6.24 -6.13
N ALA A 57 -9.91 -6.72 -5.80
CA ALA A 57 -9.61 -8.15 -5.75
C ALA A 57 -10.51 -8.90 -4.74
N VAL A 58 -10.77 -8.28 -3.59
CA VAL A 58 -11.69 -8.82 -2.57
C VAL A 58 -13.12 -8.91 -3.11
N LYS A 59 -13.60 -7.90 -3.86
CA LYS A 59 -14.91 -7.94 -4.51
C LYS A 59 -15.00 -9.07 -5.53
N VAL A 60 -14.02 -9.17 -6.43
CA VAL A 60 -13.97 -10.21 -7.48
C VAL A 60 -13.96 -11.62 -6.89
N THR A 61 -13.29 -11.81 -5.75
CA THR A 61 -13.21 -13.13 -5.10
C THR A 61 -14.36 -13.40 -4.13
N GLY A 62 -15.25 -12.43 -3.89
CA GLY A 62 -16.39 -12.57 -2.98
C GLY A 62 -15.98 -12.73 -1.51
N LYS A 63 -14.74 -12.41 -1.17
CA LYS A 63 -14.21 -12.51 0.20
C LYS A 63 -14.67 -11.34 1.07
N LYS A 64 -14.68 -11.52 2.39
CA LYS A 64 -15.07 -10.47 3.35
C LYS A 64 -13.82 -9.86 3.99
N MET A 65 -13.59 -8.59 3.74
CA MET A 65 -12.35 -7.86 4.08
C MET A 65 -11.91 -8.05 5.55
N GLY A 66 -12.81 -7.94 6.53
CA GLY A 66 -12.50 -8.06 7.96
C GLY A 66 -12.14 -9.48 8.42
N GLU A 67 -12.43 -10.51 7.62
CA GLU A 67 -12.17 -11.92 7.96
C GLU A 67 -10.88 -12.46 7.33
N LEU A 68 -10.22 -11.67 6.46
CA LEU A 68 -9.09 -12.11 5.66
C LEU A 68 -7.81 -12.28 6.49
N ARG A 69 -7.06 -13.33 6.16
CA ARG A 69 -5.68 -13.52 6.58
C ARG A 69 -4.75 -12.95 5.49
N VAL A 70 -4.05 -11.89 5.82
CA VAL A 70 -3.14 -11.16 4.91
C VAL A 70 -1.70 -11.37 5.34
N VAL A 71 -0.87 -11.86 4.43
CA VAL A 71 0.57 -12.02 4.65
C VAL A 71 1.32 -10.98 3.83
N ILE A 72 2.13 -10.16 4.49
CA ILE A 72 3.00 -9.17 3.85
C ILE A 72 4.45 -9.60 4.08
N ASN A 73 5.16 -9.89 3.00
CA ASN A 73 6.57 -10.30 3.05
C ASN A 73 7.50 -9.18 2.60
N GLY A 74 8.32 -8.71 3.52
CA GLY A 74 9.18 -7.55 3.40
C GLY A 74 8.75 -6.45 4.36
N ALA A 75 9.34 -6.40 5.55
CA ALA A 75 9.04 -5.41 6.59
C ALA A 75 9.97 -4.19 6.51
N GLY A 76 10.21 -3.70 5.31
CA GLY A 76 10.87 -2.43 5.01
C GLY A 76 9.87 -1.28 4.88
N ALA A 77 10.29 -0.19 4.22
CA ALA A 77 9.49 1.03 4.04
C ALA A 77 8.08 0.74 3.47
N ALA A 78 8.01 0.07 2.33
CA ALA A 78 6.75 -0.27 1.67
C ALA A 78 5.90 -1.24 2.52
N GLY A 79 6.48 -2.34 3.01
CA GLY A 79 5.72 -3.36 3.73
C GLY A 79 5.07 -2.85 5.02
N VAL A 80 5.80 -2.06 5.82
CA VAL A 80 5.26 -1.43 7.03
C VAL A 80 4.13 -0.48 6.68
N ALA A 81 4.29 0.35 5.64
CA ALA A 81 3.25 1.28 5.21
C ALA A 81 2.01 0.55 4.67
N ILE A 82 2.19 -0.52 3.88
CA ILE A 82 1.09 -1.37 3.40
C ILE A 82 0.33 -1.98 4.59
N GLY A 83 1.04 -2.53 5.56
CA GLY A 83 0.41 -3.12 6.75
C GLY A 83 -0.46 -2.11 7.49
N LYS A 84 0.05 -0.92 7.78
CA LYS A 84 -0.69 0.17 8.41
C LYS A 84 -1.90 0.61 7.60
N GLN A 85 -1.73 0.81 6.29
CA GLN A 85 -2.79 1.19 5.38
C GLN A 85 -3.94 0.16 5.38
N LEU A 86 -3.62 -1.12 5.24
CA LEU A 86 -4.62 -2.19 5.22
C LEU A 86 -5.36 -2.32 6.56
N ILE A 87 -4.66 -2.16 7.68
CA ILE A 87 -5.30 -2.12 9.02
C ILE A 87 -6.28 -0.94 9.09
N SER A 88 -5.87 0.25 8.66
CA SER A 88 -6.74 1.44 8.63
C SER A 88 -7.95 1.28 7.70
N MET A 89 -7.82 0.49 6.64
CA MET A 89 -8.92 0.14 5.73
C MET A 89 -9.84 -0.96 6.27
N GLY A 90 -9.52 -1.59 7.40
CA GLY A 90 -10.34 -2.62 8.03
C GLY A 90 -10.08 -4.04 7.50
N PHE A 91 -8.93 -4.29 6.87
CA PHE A 91 -8.51 -5.66 6.58
C PHE A 91 -8.26 -6.44 7.86
N GLY A 92 -8.51 -7.74 7.81
CA GLY A 92 -8.52 -8.63 8.99
C GLY A 92 -7.16 -8.87 9.64
N ASN A 93 -6.73 -10.13 9.73
CA ASN A 93 -5.48 -10.49 10.39
C ASN A 93 -4.26 -10.26 9.48
N ILE A 94 -3.48 -9.22 9.77
CA ILE A 94 -2.24 -8.90 9.07
C ILE A 94 -1.07 -9.62 9.72
N ILE A 95 -0.34 -10.41 8.94
CA ILE A 95 0.89 -11.09 9.34
C ILE A 95 2.05 -10.48 8.55
N MET A 96 3.00 -9.88 9.27
CA MET A 96 4.23 -9.36 8.67
C MET A 96 5.32 -10.41 8.70
N CYS A 97 6.07 -10.52 7.61
CA CYS A 97 7.25 -11.39 7.53
C CYS A 97 8.48 -10.60 7.09
N ASP A 98 9.61 -10.95 7.67
CA ASP A 98 10.93 -10.50 7.23
C ASP A 98 11.84 -11.70 6.91
N ILE A 99 13.16 -11.45 6.81
CA ILE A 99 14.16 -12.49 6.53
C ILE A 99 14.21 -13.57 7.63
N ASN A 100 13.80 -13.26 8.85
CA ASN A 100 13.78 -14.16 10.00
C ASN A 100 12.49 -14.99 10.07
N GLY A 101 11.42 -14.55 9.39
CA GLY A 101 10.10 -15.17 9.39
C GLY A 101 8.99 -14.22 9.83
N ILE A 102 7.98 -14.75 10.49
CA ILE A 102 6.84 -13.97 11.01
C ILE A 102 7.33 -13.05 12.13
N ILE A 103 6.99 -11.76 12.01
CA ILE A 103 7.28 -10.75 13.04
C ILE A 103 6.24 -10.82 14.14
N CYS A 104 6.71 -10.88 15.39
CA CYS A 104 5.88 -10.89 16.57
C CYS A 104 6.28 -9.75 17.52
N GLU A 105 5.32 -9.24 18.27
CA GLU A 105 5.56 -8.28 19.33
C GLU A 105 6.55 -8.86 20.36
N GLY A 106 7.61 -8.11 20.65
CA GLY A 106 8.67 -8.51 21.57
C GLY A 106 9.82 -9.30 20.93
N ASP A 107 9.82 -9.49 19.60
CA ASP A 107 10.98 -10.07 18.92
C ASP A 107 12.20 -9.16 19.07
N GLU A 108 13.37 -9.79 19.21
CA GLU A 108 14.63 -9.06 19.31
C GLU A 108 15.04 -8.43 17.96
N ASN A 109 15.74 -7.30 18.02
CA ASN A 109 16.34 -6.63 16.86
C ASN A 109 15.36 -6.08 15.81
N LEU A 110 14.12 -5.80 16.18
CA LEU A 110 13.20 -5.08 15.32
C LEU A 110 13.68 -3.62 15.13
N ASN A 111 13.58 -3.12 13.90
CA ASN A 111 13.75 -1.68 13.67
C ASN A 111 12.47 -0.92 14.08
N SER A 112 12.54 0.42 14.16
CA SER A 112 11.43 1.24 14.65
C SER A 112 10.11 1.03 13.88
N GLY A 113 10.14 0.78 12.58
CA GLY A 113 8.94 0.52 11.80
C GLY A 113 8.38 -0.88 12.05
N GLN A 114 9.25 -1.87 12.20
CA GLN A 114 8.88 -3.24 12.56
C GLN A 114 8.30 -3.32 13.98
N GLU A 115 8.93 -2.63 14.92
CA GLU A 115 8.42 -2.50 16.29
C GLU A 115 7.00 -1.93 16.30
N GLU A 116 6.79 -0.80 15.62
CA GLU A 116 5.49 -0.15 15.56
C GLU A 116 4.40 -1.05 14.94
N ILE A 117 4.69 -1.72 13.82
CA ILE A 117 3.72 -2.61 13.17
C ILE A 117 3.47 -3.89 13.97
N SER A 118 4.44 -4.38 14.73
CA SER A 118 4.31 -5.59 15.54
C SER A 118 3.22 -5.47 16.62
N HIS A 119 3.02 -4.27 17.18
CA HIS A 119 1.99 -4.01 18.20
C HIS A 119 0.55 -4.10 17.63
N ILE A 120 0.35 -3.90 16.34
CA ILE A 120 -0.99 -3.82 15.72
C ILE A 120 -1.25 -4.93 14.70
N SER A 121 -0.26 -5.74 14.37
CA SER A 121 -0.35 -6.91 13.48
C SER A 121 -0.24 -8.21 14.28
N ASN A 122 -0.30 -9.36 13.60
CA ASN A 122 -0.10 -10.69 14.17
C ASN A 122 -0.84 -10.91 15.51
N LYS A 123 -2.13 -10.63 15.53
CA LYS A 123 -2.96 -10.68 16.76
C LYS A 123 -2.95 -12.03 17.49
N ASN A 124 -2.68 -13.10 16.75
CA ASN A 124 -2.62 -14.46 17.30
C ASN A 124 -1.23 -14.85 17.82
N LYS A 125 -0.24 -13.95 17.73
CA LYS A 125 1.16 -14.18 18.12
C LYS A 125 1.75 -15.44 17.47
N GLU A 126 1.50 -15.58 16.18
CA GLU A 126 1.99 -16.69 15.36
C GLU A 126 3.49 -16.56 15.12
N HIS A 127 4.19 -17.69 15.09
CA HIS A 127 5.60 -17.78 14.78
C HIS A 127 5.82 -18.76 13.61
N GLY A 128 6.93 -18.62 12.90
CA GLY A 128 7.29 -19.51 11.81
C GLY A 128 7.97 -18.79 10.66
N LYS A 129 8.13 -19.49 9.56
CA LYS A 129 8.70 -18.93 8.32
C LYS A 129 7.59 -18.49 7.37
N LEU A 130 7.97 -17.84 6.26
CA LEU A 130 7.02 -17.40 5.23
C LEU A 130 6.08 -18.51 4.77
N ALA A 131 6.59 -19.72 4.57
CA ALA A 131 5.77 -20.87 4.17
C ALA A 131 4.70 -21.23 5.20
N ASP A 132 4.97 -21.02 6.50
CA ASP A 132 3.99 -21.25 7.56
C ASP A 132 2.94 -20.14 7.58
N ALA A 133 3.36 -18.89 7.36
CA ALA A 133 2.45 -17.75 7.26
C ALA A 133 1.44 -17.91 6.13
N LEU A 134 1.87 -18.45 4.98
CA LEU A 134 1.04 -18.61 3.77
C LEU A 134 -0.02 -19.71 3.90
N LYS A 135 0.12 -20.65 4.83
CA LYS A 135 -0.90 -21.70 5.04
C LYS A 135 -2.24 -21.07 5.42
N GLY A 136 -3.23 -21.29 4.57
CA GLY A 136 -4.58 -20.73 4.76
C GLY A 136 -4.66 -19.20 4.60
N ALA A 137 -3.63 -18.54 4.09
CA ALA A 137 -3.69 -17.11 3.79
C ALA A 137 -4.62 -16.82 2.62
N ASP A 138 -5.37 -15.74 2.72
CA ASP A 138 -6.23 -15.24 1.64
C ASP A 138 -5.50 -14.29 0.71
N ILE A 139 -4.55 -13.53 1.25
CA ILE A 139 -3.80 -12.51 0.52
C ILE A 139 -2.31 -12.67 0.83
N PHE A 140 -1.50 -12.60 -0.22
CA PHE A 140 -0.05 -12.41 -0.14
C PHE A 140 0.33 -11.12 -0.83
N VAL A 141 1.13 -10.29 -0.15
CA VAL A 141 1.78 -9.10 -0.71
C VAL A 141 3.29 -9.22 -0.51
N GLY A 142 4.02 -9.33 -1.61
CA GLY A 142 5.48 -9.38 -1.62
C GLY A 142 6.09 -8.03 -1.98
N VAL A 143 6.97 -7.52 -1.14
CA VAL A 143 7.75 -6.27 -1.34
C VAL A 143 9.19 -6.48 -0.85
N SER A 144 9.79 -7.62 -1.20
CA SER A 144 11.10 -8.00 -0.68
C SER A 144 12.09 -8.39 -1.77
N LYS A 145 12.33 -9.69 -1.95
CA LYS A 145 13.34 -10.22 -2.88
C LYS A 145 12.70 -11.17 -3.89
N PRO A 146 13.30 -11.28 -5.09
CA PRO A 146 12.78 -12.17 -6.12
C PRO A 146 12.81 -13.65 -5.70
N LYS A 147 11.88 -14.44 -6.27
CA LYS A 147 11.85 -15.91 -6.19
C LYS A 147 11.79 -16.49 -4.77
N LEU A 148 11.12 -15.82 -3.84
CA LEU A 148 10.95 -16.30 -2.46
C LEU A 148 9.71 -17.17 -2.28
N VAL A 149 8.75 -17.10 -3.17
CA VAL A 149 7.49 -17.85 -3.11
C VAL A 149 7.47 -18.88 -4.21
N THR A 150 7.05 -20.10 -3.88
CA THR A 150 6.88 -21.20 -4.84
C THR A 150 5.40 -21.49 -5.08
N LYS A 151 5.08 -22.18 -6.17
CA LYS A 151 3.71 -22.59 -6.46
C LYS A 151 3.13 -23.52 -5.38
N GLU A 152 3.97 -24.34 -4.74
CA GLU A 152 3.56 -25.20 -3.62
C GLU A 152 3.15 -24.38 -2.41
N MET A 153 3.85 -23.28 -2.14
CA MET A 153 3.46 -22.33 -1.08
C MET A 153 2.12 -21.67 -1.41
N VAL A 154 1.92 -21.22 -2.66
CA VAL A 154 0.65 -20.64 -3.11
C VAL A 154 -0.48 -21.67 -3.02
N ALA A 155 -0.24 -22.93 -3.32
CA ALA A 155 -1.23 -24.02 -3.22
C ALA A 155 -1.73 -24.25 -1.78
N THR A 156 -1.00 -23.78 -0.75
CA THR A 156 -1.46 -23.82 0.64
C THR A 156 -2.39 -22.69 1.04
N MET A 157 -2.53 -21.67 0.18
CA MET A 157 -3.39 -20.51 0.43
C MET A 157 -4.88 -20.85 0.20
N ASN A 158 -5.74 -20.00 0.69
CA ASN A 158 -7.20 -20.12 0.54
C ASN A 158 -7.67 -19.33 -0.69
N ASN A 159 -7.66 -19.93 -1.91
CA ASN A 159 -7.99 -19.21 -3.15
C ASN A 159 -7.29 -17.85 -3.21
N GLY A 160 -5.96 -17.88 -3.22
CA GLY A 160 -5.13 -16.73 -2.89
C GLY A 160 -5.23 -15.57 -3.87
N ILE A 161 -5.19 -14.35 -3.33
CA ILE A 161 -4.84 -13.13 -4.05
C ILE A 161 -3.34 -12.93 -3.84
N VAL A 162 -2.56 -12.88 -4.92
CA VAL A 162 -1.09 -12.84 -4.87
C VAL A 162 -0.59 -11.58 -5.57
N PHE A 163 -0.05 -10.64 -4.79
CA PHE A 163 0.62 -9.44 -5.30
C PHE A 163 2.12 -9.52 -5.06
N ALA A 164 2.86 -9.92 -6.09
CA ALA A 164 4.31 -10.11 -6.04
C ALA A 164 5.00 -8.91 -6.72
N MET A 165 5.54 -7.99 -5.90
CA MET A 165 5.92 -6.65 -6.37
C MET A 165 7.42 -6.39 -6.35
N ALA A 166 8.27 -7.37 -6.01
CA ALA A 166 9.72 -7.21 -6.10
C ALA A 166 10.16 -6.90 -7.54
N ASN A 167 11.05 -5.93 -7.70
CA ASN A 167 11.59 -5.48 -8.98
C ASN A 167 13.08 -5.82 -9.12
N PRO A 168 13.56 -6.17 -10.32
CA PRO A 168 12.83 -6.35 -11.58
C PRO A 168 12.15 -7.71 -11.73
N VAL A 169 12.41 -8.64 -10.82
CA VAL A 169 11.84 -9.99 -10.83
C VAL A 169 10.98 -10.16 -9.57
N PRO A 170 9.69 -10.56 -9.71
CA PRO A 170 8.80 -10.71 -8.57
C PRO A 170 9.17 -11.91 -7.67
N GLU A 171 8.57 -11.99 -6.50
CA GLU A 171 8.71 -13.10 -5.55
C GLU A 171 8.27 -14.45 -6.14
N ILE A 172 7.29 -14.40 -7.03
CA ILE A 172 6.81 -15.52 -7.86
C ILE A 172 6.31 -14.96 -9.19
N MET A 173 6.56 -15.66 -10.28
CA MET A 173 6.03 -15.25 -11.59
C MET A 173 4.52 -15.46 -11.65
N PRO A 174 3.77 -14.59 -12.36
CA PRO A 174 2.31 -14.68 -12.44
C PRO A 174 1.79 -16.05 -12.90
N ASP A 175 2.43 -16.66 -13.87
CA ASP A 175 2.01 -17.97 -14.38
C ASP A 175 2.22 -19.07 -13.32
N GLU A 176 3.36 -19.05 -12.60
CA GLU A 176 3.63 -19.97 -11.50
C GLU A 176 2.66 -19.78 -10.33
N ALA A 177 2.27 -18.53 -10.03
CA ALA A 177 1.26 -18.23 -9.01
C ALA A 177 -0.11 -18.79 -9.40
N LYS A 178 -0.53 -18.63 -10.66
CA LYS A 178 -1.77 -19.21 -11.21
C LYS A 178 -1.74 -20.74 -11.19
N GLU A 179 -0.60 -21.36 -11.56
CA GLU A 179 -0.41 -22.82 -11.44
C GLU A 179 -0.54 -23.31 -9.99
N GLY A 180 -0.11 -22.49 -9.02
CA GLY A 180 -0.29 -22.73 -7.59
C GLY A 180 -1.72 -22.54 -7.09
N GLY A 181 -2.65 -22.08 -7.92
CA GLY A 181 -4.05 -21.88 -7.56
C GLY A 181 -4.42 -20.45 -7.12
N ALA A 182 -3.55 -19.46 -7.37
CA ALA A 182 -3.91 -18.07 -7.15
C ALA A 182 -5.06 -17.63 -8.09
N VAL A 183 -6.08 -16.99 -7.53
CA VAL A 183 -7.27 -16.52 -8.26
C VAL A 183 -7.03 -15.15 -8.88
N VAL A 184 -6.41 -14.25 -8.14
CA VAL A 184 -6.01 -12.91 -8.63
C VAL A 184 -4.51 -12.77 -8.45
N VAL A 185 -3.83 -12.37 -9.52
CA VAL A 185 -2.39 -12.11 -9.50
C VAL A 185 -2.11 -10.70 -9.98
N GLY A 186 -1.29 -9.97 -9.25
CA GLY A 186 -0.77 -8.65 -9.60
C GLY A 186 0.74 -8.56 -9.40
N THR A 187 1.39 -7.66 -10.13
CA THR A 187 2.84 -7.44 -10.06
C THR A 187 3.17 -5.99 -10.38
N GLY A 188 4.37 -5.52 -10.04
CA GLY A 188 4.87 -4.21 -10.44
C GLY A 188 5.20 -4.10 -11.94
N ARG A 189 5.24 -5.22 -12.67
CA ARG A 189 5.62 -5.27 -14.09
C ARG A 189 4.48 -4.84 -15.00
N SER A 190 4.81 -4.10 -16.07
CA SER A 190 3.86 -3.60 -17.07
C SER A 190 3.49 -4.60 -18.15
N ASP A 191 4.20 -5.73 -18.22
CA ASP A 191 3.99 -6.78 -19.22
C ASP A 191 2.99 -7.86 -18.77
N PHE A 192 2.40 -7.70 -17.57
CA PHE A 192 1.35 -8.58 -17.03
C PHE A 192 0.09 -7.80 -16.65
N PRO A 193 -1.08 -8.46 -16.59
CA PRO A 193 -2.29 -7.88 -16.04
C PRO A 193 -2.11 -7.41 -14.59
N ASN A 194 -2.97 -6.50 -14.15
CA ASN A 194 -2.95 -5.97 -12.79
C ASN A 194 -1.59 -5.38 -12.41
N GLN A 195 -1.05 -4.48 -13.23
CA GLN A 195 0.15 -3.75 -12.88
C GLN A 195 -0.10 -2.84 -11.67
N ILE A 196 0.51 -3.16 -10.54
CA ILE A 196 0.43 -2.36 -9.31
C ILE A 196 1.59 -1.37 -9.33
N ASN A 197 1.28 -0.12 -9.65
CA ASN A 197 2.27 0.93 -9.83
C ASN A 197 1.86 2.20 -9.07
N ASN A 198 2.74 2.69 -8.18
CA ASN A 198 2.52 3.90 -7.37
C ASN A 198 2.29 5.17 -8.21
N VAL A 199 2.67 5.18 -9.49
CA VAL A 199 2.36 6.29 -10.41
C VAL A 199 0.88 6.66 -10.46
N LEU A 200 -0.03 5.72 -10.19
CA LEU A 200 -1.48 5.97 -10.11
C LEU A 200 -1.87 6.99 -9.02
N VAL A 201 -1.03 7.16 -8.02
CA VAL A 201 -1.26 8.16 -6.95
C VAL A 201 -0.99 9.57 -7.46
N PHE A 202 -0.08 9.71 -8.44
CA PHE A 202 0.38 10.98 -8.98
C PHE A 202 -0.20 11.27 -10.37
N PRO A 203 -0.46 12.55 -10.68
CA PRO A 203 -0.32 13.74 -9.83
C PRO A 203 -1.51 13.97 -8.89
N GLY A 204 -2.51 13.08 -8.87
CA GLY A 204 -3.80 13.27 -8.20
C GLY A 204 -3.67 13.66 -6.72
N LEU A 205 -2.83 12.95 -5.96
CA LEU A 205 -2.64 13.20 -4.53
C LEU A 205 -2.21 14.66 -4.28
N PHE A 206 -1.10 15.08 -4.88
CA PHE A 206 -0.61 16.45 -4.70
C PHE A 206 -1.54 17.50 -5.32
N LYS A 207 -2.21 17.21 -6.43
CA LYS A 207 -3.22 18.10 -7.00
C LYS A 207 -4.35 18.37 -5.99
N GLY A 208 -4.84 17.33 -5.31
CA GLY A 208 -5.86 17.46 -4.28
C GLY A 208 -5.38 18.22 -3.04
N VAL A 209 -4.22 17.83 -2.52
CA VAL A 209 -3.58 18.46 -1.34
C VAL A 209 -3.33 19.95 -1.56
N LEU A 210 -2.77 20.31 -2.71
CA LEU A 210 -2.44 21.69 -3.06
C LEU A 210 -3.70 22.53 -3.36
N ALA A 211 -4.74 21.92 -3.94
CA ALA A 211 -6.00 22.61 -4.24
C ALA A 211 -6.67 23.17 -2.99
N VAL A 212 -6.59 22.48 -1.86
CA VAL A 212 -7.14 22.92 -0.57
C VAL A 212 -6.07 23.44 0.40
N ARG A 213 -4.83 23.53 -0.05
CA ARG A 213 -3.66 23.92 0.77
C ARG A 213 -3.60 23.17 2.10
N ALA A 214 -3.79 21.86 2.06
CA ALA A 214 -3.74 21.02 3.24
C ALA A 214 -2.38 21.10 3.94
N LYS A 215 -2.39 21.02 5.26
CA LYS A 215 -1.16 21.11 6.08
C LYS A 215 -0.35 19.82 6.07
N ASP A 216 -1.01 18.69 5.91
CA ASP A 216 -0.42 17.35 5.93
C ASP A 216 -1.17 16.43 4.94
N ILE A 217 -0.65 15.24 4.77
CA ILE A 217 -1.32 14.11 4.11
C ILE A 217 -1.56 13.05 5.17
N THR A 218 -2.80 12.94 5.61
CA THR A 218 -3.22 12.06 6.71
C THR A 218 -3.46 10.62 6.25
N GLU A 219 -3.62 9.71 7.21
CA GLU A 219 -4.03 8.33 6.93
C GLU A 219 -5.40 8.28 6.23
N GLY A 220 -6.37 9.10 6.69
CA GLY A 220 -7.68 9.19 6.04
C GLY A 220 -7.61 9.63 4.59
N MET A 221 -6.77 10.58 4.26
CA MET A 221 -6.53 11.02 2.87
C MET A 221 -5.91 9.92 2.01
N LYS A 222 -5.00 9.13 2.56
CA LYS A 222 -4.39 7.97 1.87
C LYS A 222 -5.43 6.85 1.63
N VAL A 223 -6.26 6.58 2.61
CA VAL A 223 -7.40 5.65 2.47
C VAL A 223 -8.39 6.14 1.42
N ALA A 224 -8.74 7.43 1.44
CA ALA A 224 -9.61 8.04 0.43
C ALA A 224 -9.02 7.92 -0.99
N ALA A 225 -7.70 8.09 -1.15
CA ALA A 225 -7.01 7.89 -2.42
C ALA A 225 -7.12 6.43 -2.90
N SER A 226 -6.93 5.44 -2.02
CA SER A 226 -7.10 4.02 -2.37
C SER A 226 -8.52 3.72 -2.87
N HIS A 227 -9.54 4.21 -2.16
CA HIS A 227 -10.93 4.04 -2.58
C HIS A 227 -11.23 4.75 -3.92
N ALA A 228 -10.66 5.94 -4.13
CA ALA A 228 -10.85 6.69 -5.38
C ALA A 228 -10.24 5.96 -6.58
N ILE A 229 -9.02 5.40 -6.45
CA ILE A 229 -8.39 4.61 -7.50
C ILE A 229 -9.21 3.36 -7.80
N ALA A 230 -9.64 2.62 -6.77
CA ALA A 230 -10.44 1.41 -6.93
C ALA A 230 -11.77 1.70 -7.64
N ALA A 231 -12.44 2.79 -7.31
CA ALA A 231 -13.74 3.19 -7.84
C ALA A 231 -13.69 3.68 -9.30
N VAL A 232 -12.50 3.89 -9.89
CA VAL A 232 -12.38 4.24 -11.32
C VAL A 232 -12.88 3.11 -12.23
N ILE A 233 -12.75 1.87 -11.77
CA ILE A 233 -13.26 0.70 -12.49
C ILE A 233 -14.69 0.44 -12.02
N PRO A 234 -15.71 0.49 -12.91
CA PRO A 234 -17.06 0.07 -12.59
C PRO A 234 -17.10 -1.39 -12.13
N GLU A 235 -18.01 -1.71 -11.22
CA GLU A 235 -18.05 -3.05 -10.61
C GLU A 235 -18.32 -4.16 -11.64
N GLU A 236 -19.10 -3.87 -12.68
CA GLU A 236 -19.38 -4.76 -13.80
C GLU A 236 -18.18 -5.02 -14.72
N GLU A 237 -17.14 -4.19 -14.68
CA GLU A 237 -15.92 -4.37 -15.46
C GLU A 237 -14.83 -5.14 -14.68
N LEU A 238 -15.03 -5.37 -13.39
CA LEU A 238 -14.05 -6.05 -12.55
C LEU A 238 -13.92 -7.53 -12.97
N THR A 239 -12.68 -7.96 -13.15
CA THR A 239 -12.32 -9.36 -13.41
C THR A 239 -11.05 -9.74 -12.61
N THR A 240 -10.70 -11.02 -12.60
CA THR A 240 -9.44 -11.47 -11.96
C THR A 240 -8.18 -10.88 -12.61
N GLU A 241 -8.30 -10.37 -13.84
CA GLU A 241 -7.19 -9.75 -14.59
C GLU A 241 -7.34 -8.22 -14.72
N TYR A 242 -8.39 -7.63 -14.11
CA TYR A 242 -8.63 -6.19 -14.12
C TYR A 242 -9.18 -5.71 -12.77
N VAL A 243 -8.31 -5.62 -11.75
CA VAL A 243 -8.63 -5.14 -10.39
C VAL A 243 -8.06 -3.76 -10.09
N ILE A 244 -7.21 -3.23 -10.98
CA ILE A 244 -6.61 -1.90 -10.84
C ILE A 244 -6.60 -1.19 -12.20
N PRO A 245 -6.87 0.14 -12.27
CA PRO A 245 -6.82 0.88 -13.52
C PRO A 245 -5.44 0.85 -14.17
N SER A 246 -5.39 1.02 -15.48
CA SER A 246 -4.12 1.26 -16.19
C SER A 246 -3.44 2.53 -15.67
N SER A 247 -2.11 2.51 -15.60
CA SER A 247 -1.28 3.69 -15.25
C SER A 247 -1.51 4.89 -16.17
N PHE A 248 -2.11 4.70 -17.34
CA PHE A 248 -2.45 5.75 -18.31
C PHE A 248 -3.92 6.18 -18.27
N ASP A 249 -4.72 5.66 -17.34
CA ASP A 249 -6.13 6.05 -17.21
C ASP A 249 -6.26 7.48 -16.66
N LYS A 250 -6.66 8.40 -17.54
CA LYS A 250 -6.78 9.82 -17.22
C LYS A 250 -7.83 10.15 -16.14
N ARG A 251 -8.74 9.23 -15.86
CA ARG A 251 -9.78 9.40 -14.82
C ARG A 251 -9.18 9.39 -13.43
N VAL A 252 -8.10 8.61 -13.22
CA VAL A 252 -7.50 8.36 -11.91
C VAL A 252 -7.05 9.65 -11.23
N ALA A 253 -6.31 10.50 -11.94
CA ALA A 253 -5.75 11.73 -11.35
C ALA A 253 -6.81 12.66 -10.78
N LEU A 254 -7.95 12.82 -11.47
CA LEU A 254 -9.04 13.65 -11.00
C LEU A 254 -9.83 12.99 -9.85
N ALA A 255 -10.06 11.69 -9.93
CA ALA A 255 -10.73 10.93 -8.88
C ALA A 255 -9.95 11.03 -7.56
N VAL A 256 -8.64 10.78 -7.60
CA VAL A 256 -7.74 10.89 -6.44
C VAL A 256 -7.73 12.33 -5.90
N ALA A 257 -7.56 13.33 -6.77
CA ALA A 257 -7.48 14.74 -6.35
C ALA A 257 -8.73 15.18 -5.59
N ASN A 258 -9.91 14.86 -6.12
CA ASN A 258 -11.16 15.23 -5.48
C ASN A 258 -11.39 14.48 -4.15
N ALA A 259 -11.08 13.17 -4.10
CA ALA A 259 -11.23 12.39 -2.88
C ALA A 259 -10.31 12.90 -1.75
N VAL A 260 -9.05 13.14 -2.08
CA VAL A 260 -8.04 13.64 -1.13
C VAL A 260 -8.38 15.03 -0.61
N ALA A 261 -8.77 15.96 -1.51
CA ALA A 261 -9.15 17.32 -1.11
C ALA A 261 -10.40 17.34 -0.21
N LYS A 262 -11.39 16.48 -0.52
CA LYS A 262 -12.62 16.35 0.25
C LYS A 262 -12.35 15.79 1.66
N GLU A 263 -11.47 14.78 1.76
CA GLU A 263 -11.11 14.21 3.04
C GLU A 263 -10.29 15.20 3.88
N ALA A 264 -9.37 15.98 3.28
CA ALA A 264 -8.64 17.04 3.97
C ALA A 264 -9.56 18.11 4.57
N GLU A 265 -10.63 18.50 3.86
CA GLU A 265 -11.63 19.41 4.40
C GLU A 265 -12.41 18.77 5.56
N LYS A 266 -12.86 17.54 5.40
CA LYS A 266 -13.60 16.78 6.42
C LYS A 266 -12.79 16.62 7.71
N GLU A 267 -11.49 16.43 7.62
CA GLU A 267 -10.56 16.33 8.76
C GLU A 267 -10.14 17.70 9.33
N GLY A 268 -10.56 18.79 8.71
CA GLY A 268 -10.27 20.15 9.17
C GLY A 268 -8.82 20.58 8.99
N ILE A 269 -8.07 19.94 8.09
CA ILE A 269 -6.66 20.28 7.81
C ILE A 269 -6.49 21.11 6.52
N SER A 270 -7.55 21.35 5.77
CA SER A 270 -7.57 22.27 4.64
C SER A 270 -7.46 23.73 5.11
N ARG A 271 -6.73 24.56 4.35
CA ARG A 271 -6.63 26.02 4.61
C ARG A 271 -7.62 26.83 3.78
N ILE A 272 -8.17 26.24 2.73
CA ILE A 272 -9.23 26.81 1.90
C ILE A 272 -10.30 25.76 1.65
N PRO A 273 -11.57 26.16 1.46
CA PRO A 273 -12.66 25.21 1.22
C PRO A 273 -12.43 24.37 -0.03
N TYR A 274 -12.91 23.13 0.01
CA TYR A 274 -12.92 22.26 -1.15
C TYR A 274 -13.90 22.79 -2.21
N THR A 275 -13.46 22.81 -3.43
CA THR A 275 -14.29 22.95 -4.63
C THR A 275 -13.91 21.85 -5.62
N GLU A 276 -14.88 21.37 -6.40
CA GLU A 276 -14.64 20.31 -7.37
C GLU A 276 -13.49 20.65 -8.32
N ILE A 277 -12.51 19.75 -8.38
CA ILE A 277 -11.31 19.89 -9.21
C ILE A 277 -11.63 19.31 -10.59
N LYS A 278 -11.35 20.10 -11.62
CA LYS A 278 -11.59 19.76 -13.03
C LYS A 278 -10.28 19.47 -13.78
#